data_12a4cc43560aed40e13725357ace08a4
#
_entry.id   12a4cc43560aed40e13725357ace08a4
#
_cell.length_a   1.000
_cell.length_b   1.000
_cell.length_c   1.000
_cell.angle_alpha   90.00
_cell.angle_beta   90.00
_cell.angle_gamma   90.00
#
_symmetry.space_group_name_H-M   'P 1'
#
loop_
_entity.id
_entity.type
_entity.pdbx_description
1 polymer ?
#
loop_
_entity_poly.entity_id
_entity_poly.type
_entity_poly.pdbx_seq_one_letter_code
_entity_poly.pdbx_strand_id
1 'polypeptide(L)'
;MCPGGYVVNASSEKNMLAVNGMSYSGRNSGNANSAIIVTVTPDDYGNNGALAGMYYQRELEKLAYRYGDGNVPVQLLEDFRQDRISTGFGSVTPNIKGSYSFANLRNVLGTTISDSISEGVKGFAKHIKGFDMEDAVFSGVESRTSSPVRIIRNENCESDIKGLFPCGEGAGYAGGITSAAVDGMLSLIHISEPTRHAQIS
;
A
#
# COMPACT_ATOMS: atom_id res chain seq x y z
N MET A 1 2.85 -12.41 -6.72
CA MET A 1 2.09 -13.16 -5.69
C MET A 1 3.03 -13.69 -4.63
N CYS A 2 2.68 -13.53 -3.36
CA CYS A 2 3.44 -14.05 -2.24
C CYS A 2 2.80 -15.37 -1.76
N PRO A 3 3.44 -16.53 -1.93
CA PRO A 3 2.92 -17.80 -1.42
C PRO A 3 2.89 -17.77 0.11
N GLY A 4 1.91 -18.44 0.70
CA GLY A 4 1.71 -18.42 2.15
C GLY A 4 1.26 -17.06 2.70
N GLY A 5 0.49 -16.30 1.90
CA GLY A 5 0.14 -14.92 2.18
C GLY A 5 -0.88 -14.72 3.30
N TYR A 6 -0.69 -13.64 4.04
CA TYR A 6 -1.61 -13.11 5.05
C TYR A 6 -1.88 -11.65 4.77
N VAL A 7 -3.07 -11.18 5.08
CA VAL A 7 -3.40 -9.75 5.17
C VAL A 7 -3.35 -9.36 6.64
N VAL A 8 -2.70 -8.24 6.93
CA VAL A 8 -2.57 -7.70 8.29
C VAL A 8 -3.11 -6.29 8.36
N ASN A 9 -3.71 -5.93 9.48
CA ASN A 9 -4.01 -4.53 9.78
C ASN A 9 -2.68 -3.81 10.06
N ALA A 10 -2.38 -2.80 9.26
CA ALA A 10 -1.17 -1.98 9.31
C ALA A 10 -1.47 -0.53 9.73
N SER A 11 -2.62 -0.29 10.33
CA SER A 11 -3.04 1.05 10.78
C SER A 11 -2.08 1.62 11.81
N SER A 12 -1.74 2.89 11.69
CA SER A 12 -0.88 3.61 12.62
C SER A 12 -1.57 4.80 13.28
N GLU A 13 -2.78 5.14 12.85
CA GLU A 13 -3.55 6.26 13.39
C GLU A 13 -4.93 5.81 13.88
N LYS A 14 -5.44 6.49 14.89
CA LYS A 14 -6.77 6.20 15.44
C LYS A 14 -7.87 6.49 14.41
N ASN A 15 -8.84 5.60 14.29
CA ASN A 15 -9.97 5.70 13.36
C ASN A 15 -9.55 5.74 11.88
N MET A 16 -8.42 5.15 11.57
CA MET A 16 -7.93 4.92 10.22
C MET A 16 -7.63 3.44 10.06
N LEU A 17 -7.77 2.92 8.84
CA LEU A 17 -7.49 1.54 8.55
C LEU A 17 -6.69 1.41 7.26
N ALA A 18 -5.53 0.82 7.36
CA ALA A 18 -4.71 0.38 6.25
C ALA A 18 -4.38 -1.11 6.42
N VAL A 19 -4.23 -1.80 5.31
CA VAL A 19 -3.79 -3.20 5.29
C VAL A 19 -2.44 -3.34 4.62
N ASN A 20 -1.76 -4.44 4.91
CA ASN A 20 -0.56 -4.85 4.18
C ASN A 20 -0.58 -6.35 3.98
N GLY A 21 0.07 -6.83 2.92
CA GLY A 21 0.31 -8.23 2.66
C GLY A 21 1.63 -8.70 3.29
N MET A 22 1.64 -9.87 3.90
CA MET A 22 2.84 -10.48 4.43
C MET A 22 2.87 -11.99 4.18
N SER A 23 4.05 -12.58 4.30
CA SER A 23 4.24 -14.03 4.37
C SER A 23 5.24 -14.36 5.46
N TYR A 24 5.01 -15.44 6.18
CA TYR A 24 6.04 -16.00 7.06
C TYR A 24 7.17 -16.64 6.25
N SER A 25 8.33 -16.81 6.85
CA SER A 25 9.51 -17.45 6.22
C SER A 25 9.22 -18.84 5.64
N GLY A 26 8.32 -19.59 6.29
CA GLY A 26 7.91 -20.93 5.84
C GLY A 26 7.03 -20.93 4.60
N ARG A 27 6.39 -19.81 4.24
CA ARG A 27 5.52 -19.63 3.05
C ARG A 27 4.52 -20.76 2.80
N ASN A 28 4.01 -21.37 3.86
CA ASN A 28 3.23 -22.60 3.86
C ASN A 28 1.76 -22.43 4.28
N SER A 29 1.24 -21.22 4.31
CA SER A 29 -0.21 -21.04 4.45
C SER A 29 -0.93 -21.47 3.17
N GLY A 30 -2.21 -21.81 3.29
CA GLY A 30 -3.02 -22.32 2.18
C GLY A 30 -3.28 -21.33 1.05
N ASN A 31 -3.01 -20.03 1.28
CA ASN A 31 -3.33 -18.97 0.32
C ASN A 31 -2.08 -18.25 -0.19
N ALA A 32 -2.21 -17.64 -1.35
CA ALA A 32 -1.30 -16.60 -1.84
C ALA A 32 -2.00 -15.24 -1.75
N ASN A 33 -1.21 -14.17 -1.63
CA ASN A 33 -1.72 -12.80 -1.77
C ASN A 33 -0.93 -12.00 -2.80
N SER A 34 -1.52 -10.92 -3.27
CA SER A 34 -0.87 -9.89 -4.07
C SER A 34 -1.57 -8.56 -3.88
N ALA A 35 -0.81 -7.48 -3.92
CA ALA A 35 -1.38 -6.15 -4.01
C ALA A 35 -1.82 -5.88 -5.46
N ILE A 36 -2.98 -5.27 -5.62
CA ILE A 36 -3.45 -4.69 -6.88
C ILE A 36 -3.36 -3.19 -6.73
N ILE A 37 -2.57 -2.57 -7.58
CA ILE A 37 -2.21 -1.17 -7.46
C ILE A 37 -2.74 -0.39 -8.66
N VAL A 38 -3.32 0.76 -8.41
CA VAL A 38 -3.66 1.78 -9.41
C VAL A 38 -2.78 2.99 -9.15
N THR A 39 -2.08 3.46 -10.18
CA THR A 39 -1.29 4.69 -10.07
C THR A 39 -2.22 5.88 -9.90
N VAL A 40 -1.98 6.67 -8.87
CA VAL A 40 -2.71 7.89 -8.54
C VAL A 40 -1.75 9.06 -8.59
N THR A 41 -2.18 10.15 -9.21
CA THR A 41 -1.37 11.35 -9.46
C THR A 41 -2.05 12.59 -8.88
N PRO A 42 -1.37 13.74 -8.83
CA PRO A 42 -1.98 14.99 -8.43
C PRO A 42 -3.24 15.38 -9.22
N ASP A 43 -3.39 14.89 -10.45
CA ASP A 43 -4.58 15.12 -11.27
C ASP A 43 -5.82 14.39 -10.70
N ASP A 44 -5.60 13.29 -9.97
CA ASP A 44 -6.68 12.49 -9.38
C ASP A 44 -7.16 13.05 -8.02
N TYR A 45 -6.26 13.61 -7.21
CA TYR A 45 -6.60 14.11 -5.86
C TYR A 45 -6.47 15.62 -5.68
N GLY A 46 -6.13 16.32 -6.76
CA GLY A 46 -5.98 17.78 -6.77
C GLY A 46 -4.61 18.24 -6.22
N ASN A 47 -4.11 19.31 -6.83
CA ASN A 47 -2.80 19.90 -6.47
C ASN A 47 -2.95 20.97 -5.37
N ASN A 48 -3.44 20.58 -4.21
CA ASN A 48 -3.69 21.46 -3.06
C ASN A 48 -2.48 21.56 -2.10
N GLY A 49 -1.27 21.65 -2.67
CA GLY A 49 -0.02 21.79 -1.92
C GLY A 49 0.74 20.47 -1.72
N ALA A 50 1.93 20.58 -1.12
CA ALA A 50 2.88 19.47 -0.98
C ALA A 50 2.36 18.24 -0.21
N LEU A 51 1.33 18.41 0.62
CA LEU A 51 0.75 17.34 1.44
C LEU A 51 -0.56 16.77 0.88
N ALA A 52 -1.02 17.21 -0.30
CA ALA A 52 -2.29 16.79 -0.89
C ALA A 52 -2.42 15.26 -1.00
N GLY A 53 -1.39 14.58 -1.49
CA GLY A 53 -1.36 13.13 -1.59
C GLY A 53 -1.41 12.41 -0.24
N MET A 54 -0.79 12.98 0.81
CA MET A 54 -0.89 12.46 2.17
C MET A 54 -2.34 12.57 2.70
N TYR A 55 -3.00 13.69 2.47
CA TYR A 55 -4.41 13.86 2.87
C TYR A 55 -5.32 12.91 2.11
N TYR A 56 -5.05 12.68 0.83
CA TYR A 56 -5.78 11.71 0.03
C TYR A 56 -5.65 10.27 0.59
N GLN A 57 -4.42 9.82 0.91
CA GLN A 57 -4.21 8.51 1.56
C GLN A 57 -4.97 8.40 2.88
N ARG A 58 -4.91 9.44 3.72
CA ARG A 58 -5.61 9.47 5.00
C ARG A 58 -7.13 9.42 4.83
N GLU A 59 -7.67 10.01 3.79
CA GLU A 59 -9.09 9.93 3.51
C GLU A 59 -9.52 8.52 3.12
N LEU A 60 -8.75 7.83 2.27
CA LEU A 60 -9.00 6.42 1.97
C LEU A 60 -8.96 5.53 3.23
N GLU A 61 -8.01 5.77 4.13
CA GLU A 61 -7.90 5.02 5.39
C GLU A 61 -9.08 5.29 6.34
N LYS A 62 -9.59 6.52 6.41
CA LYS A 62 -10.82 6.86 7.15
C LYS A 62 -12.05 6.19 6.56
N LEU A 63 -12.18 6.20 5.24
CA LEU A 63 -13.28 5.51 4.56
C LEU A 63 -13.21 4.00 4.81
N ALA A 64 -12.02 3.39 4.73
CA ALA A 64 -11.83 1.98 5.03
C ALA A 64 -12.24 1.66 6.48
N TYR A 65 -11.82 2.48 7.44
CA TYR A 65 -12.23 2.33 8.85
C TYR A 65 -13.75 2.45 9.02
N ARG A 66 -14.36 3.45 8.39
CA ARG A 66 -15.79 3.71 8.47
C ARG A 66 -16.62 2.59 7.86
N TYR A 67 -16.32 2.18 6.64
CA TYR A 67 -17.07 1.13 5.93
C TYR A 67 -16.78 -0.27 6.48
N GLY A 68 -15.60 -0.48 7.05
CA GLY A 68 -15.22 -1.70 7.74
C GLY A 68 -15.71 -1.79 9.19
N ASP A 69 -16.38 -0.75 9.69
CA ASP A 69 -16.78 -0.66 11.12
C ASP A 69 -15.61 -0.94 12.07
N GLY A 70 -14.46 -0.33 11.79
CA GLY A 70 -13.22 -0.51 12.54
C GLY A 70 -12.46 -1.81 12.26
N ASN A 71 -12.99 -2.70 11.42
CA ASN A 71 -12.39 -3.95 11.02
C ASN A 71 -11.85 -3.87 9.59
N VAL A 72 -11.02 -4.84 9.18
CA VAL A 72 -10.54 -4.93 7.80
C VAL A 72 -11.73 -5.14 6.86
N PRO A 73 -12.04 -4.19 5.96
CA PRO A 73 -13.12 -4.37 5.00
C PRO A 73 -12.71 -5.40 3.94
N VAL A 74 -13.59 -6.37 3.72
CA VAL A 74 -13.39 -7.46 2.75
C VAL A 74 -14.58 -7.58 1.81
N GLN A 75 -14.30 -8.03 0.58
CA GLN A 75 -15.30 -8.24 -0.45
C GLN A 75 -14.85 -9.31 -1.42
N LEU A 76 -15.75 -10.13 -1.94
CA LEU A 76 -15.44 -11.04 -3.04
C LEU A 76 -15.30 -10.27 -4.34
N LEU A 77 -14.44 -10.74 -5.24
CA LEU A 77 -14.18 -10.10 -6.52
C LEU A 77 -15.45 -9.91 -7.36
N GLU A 78 -16.31 -10.92 -7.42
CA GLU A 78 -17.56 -10.81 -8.19
C GLU A 78 -18.50 -9.79 -7.59
N ASP A 79 -18.64 -9.74 -6.28
CA ASP A 79 -19.46 -8.76 -5.59
C ASP A 79 -18.89 -7.33 -5.73
N PHE A 80 -17.57 -7.19 -5.75
CA PHE A 80 -16.88 -5.93 -6.05
C PHE A 80 -17.19 -5.45 -7.48
N ARG A 81 -17.20 -6.34 -8.46
CA ARG A 81 -17.58 -6.01 -9.84
C ARG A 81 -19.04 -5.61 -9.97
N GLN A 82 -19.91 -6.23 -9.19
CA GLN A 82 -21.35 -5.98 -9.19
C GLN A 82 -21.77 -4.85 -8.24
N ASP A 83 -20.84 -4.16 -7.61
CA ASP A 83 -21.06 -3.06 -6.67
C ASP A 83 -22.00 -3.44 -5.51
N ARG A 84 -21.85 -4.64 -4.94
CA ARG A 84 -22.66 -5.15 -3.83
C ARG A 84 -21.81 -5.70 -2.70
N ILE A 85 -22.32 -5.67 -1.47
CA ILE A 85 -21.66 -6.23 -0.29
C ILE A 85 -21.72 -7.75 -0.33
N SER A 86 -20.59 -8.42 -0.07
CA SER A 86 -20.54 -9.87 0.10
C SER A 86 -21.19 -10.29 1.41
N THR A 87 -21.81 -11.47 1.41
CA THR A 87 -22.51 -12.03 2.59
C THR A 87 -21.78 -13.20 3.22
N GLY A 88 -20.69 -13.68 2.62
CA GLY A 88 -19.90 -14.80 3.08
C GLY A 88 -18.70 -15.05 2.16
N PHE A 89 -17.78 -15.93 2.55
CA PHE A 89 -16.71 -16.40 1.69
C PHE A 89 -17.18 -17.57 0.83
N GLY A 90 -16.52 -17.76 -0.31
CA GLY A 90 -16.69 -18.89 -1.19
C GLY A 90 -15.78 -20.06 -0.83
N SER A 91 -15.10 -20.63 -1.82
CA SER A 91 -14.15 -21.75 -1.63
C SER A 91 -12.86 -21.31 -0.93
N VAL A 92 -12.55 -20.03 -0.95
CA VAL A 92 -11.35 -19.45 -0.34
C VAL A 92 -11.65 -18.92 1.04
N THR A 93 -10.98 -19.45 2.06
CA THR A 93 -10.95 -18.88 3.41
C THR A 93 -9.73 -17.97 3.52
N PRO A 94 -9.90 -16.64 3.66
CA PRO A 94 -8.78 -15.72 3.67
C PRO A 94 -7.95 -15.82 4.95
N ASN A 95 -6.64 -15.60 4.82
CA ASN A 95 -5.73 -15.48 5.97
C ASN A 95 -5.63 -14.01 6.40
N ILE A 96 -6.52 -13.55 7.26
CA ILE A 96 -6.52 -12.19 7.79
C ILE A 96 -6.09 -12.22 9.25
N LYS A 97 -5.11 -11.39 9.59
CA LYS A 97 -4.68 -11.19 10.97
C LYS A 97 -5.48 -10.04 11.58
N GLY A 98 -6.33 -10.36 12.52
CA GLY A 98 -7.29 -9.46 13.14
C GLY A 98 -8.72 -9.70 12.68
N SER A 99 -9.61 -8.81 13.06
CA SER A 99 -11.03 -8.85 12.69
C SER A 99 -11.25 -8.28 11.29
N TYR A 100 -12.27 -8.77 10.62
CA TYR A 100 -12.72 -8.29 9.33
C TYR A 100 -14.23 -8.06 9.33
N SER A 101 -14.72 -7.30 8.36
CA SER A 101 -16.15 -7.16 8.08
C SER A 101 -16.40 -7.12 6.57
N PHE A 102 -17.54 -7.65 6.15
CA PHE A 102 -17.95 -7.50 4.75
C PHE A 102 -18.38 -6.07 4.48
N ALA A 103 -17.77 -5.45 3.47
CA ALA A 103 -18.05 -4.09 3.10
C ALA A 103 -17.95 -3.91 1.58
N ASN A 104 -18.57 -2.87 1.06
CA ASN A 104 -18.39 -2.51 -0.35
C ASN A 104 -17.14 -1.63 -0.49
N LEU A 105 -16.05 -2.21 -1.00
CA LEU A 105 -14.78 -1.52 -1.21
C LEU A 105 -14.86 -0.43 -2.29
N ARG A 106 -15.85 -0.47 -3.18
CA ARG A 106 -16.07 0.61 -4.15
C ARG A 106 -16.42 1.93 -3.47
N ASN A 107 -17.10 1.88 -2.32
CA ASN A 107 -17.38 3.06 -1.50
C ASN A 107 -16.13 3.66 -0.85
N VAL A 108 -15.06 2.87 -0.69
CA VAL A 108 -13.77 3.33 -0.17
C VAL A 108 -12.91 3.91 -1.29
N LEU A 109 -12.83 3.20 -2.42
CA LEU A 109 -11.90 3.49 -3.52
C LEU A 109 -12.44 4.49 -4.54
N GLY A 110 -13.78 4.62 -4.62
CA GLY A 110 -14.44 5.38 -5.68
C GLY A 110 -14.49 4.63 -7.02
N THR A 111 -15.28 5.16 -7.95
CA THR A 111 -15.61 4.46 -9.20
C THR A 111 -14.39 4.27 -10.09
N THR A 112 -13.61 5.31 -10.34
CA THR A 112 -12.46 5.28 -11.26
C THR A 112 -11.42 4.24 -10.88
N ILE A 113 -11.02 4.20 -9.60
CA ILE A 113 -10.04 3.21 -9.10
C ILE A 113 -10.64 1.81 -9.14
N SER A 114 -11.88 1.67 -8.72
CA SER A 114 -12.57 0.37 -8.69
C SER A 114 -12.74 -0.25 -10.07
N ASP A 115 -13.07 0.56 -11.08
CA ASP A 115 -13.20 0.09 -12.46
C ASP A 115 -11.83 -0.27 -13.04
N SER A 116 -10.80 0.52 -12.76
CA SER A 116 -9.41 0.22 -13.15
C SER A 116 -8.92 -1.10 -12.54
N ILE A 117 -9.22 -1.35 -11.26
CA ILE A 117 -8.90 -2.62 -10.59
C ILE A 117 -9.65 -3.78 -11.27
N SER A 118 -10.95 -3.63 -11.51
CA SER A 118 -11.79 -4.67 -12.13
C SER A 118 -11.28 -5.06 -13.52
N GLU A 119 -10.87 -4.07 -14.31
CA GLU A 119 -10.31 -4.30 -15.64
C GLU A 119 -8.90 -4.87 -15.58
N GLY A 120 -8.06 -4.35 -14.68
CA GLY A 120 -6.71 -4.85 -14.45
C GLY A 120 -6.69 -6.33 -14.06
N VAL A 121 -7.58 -6.77 -13.17
CA VAL A 121 -7.72 -8.19 -12.77
C VAL A 121 -8.07 -9.06 -13.96
N LYS A 122 -8.98 -8.64 -14.86
CA LYS A 122 -9.27 -9.36 -16.11
C LYS A 122 -8.04 -9.44 -17.02
N GLY A 123 -7.23 -8.37 -17.04
CA GLY A 123 -5.97 -8.35 -17.77
C GLY A 123 -4.96 -9.35 -17.23
N PHE A 124 -4.77 -9.41 -15.92
CA PHE A 124 -3.88 -10.36 -15.25
C PHE A 124 -4.31 -11.82 -15.45
N ALA A 125 -5.60 -12.10 -15.46
CA ALA A 125 -6.13 -13.46 -15.67
C ALA A 125 -5.74 -14.07 -17.01
N LYS A 126 -5.45 -13.25 -18.02
CA LYS A 126 -4.94 -13.73 -19.31
C LYS A 126 -3.54 -14.37 -19.19
N HIS A 127 -2.77 -14.01 -18.18
CA HIS A 127 -1.41 -14.49 -17.95
C HIS A 127 -1.29 -15.39 -16.72
N ILE A 128 -2.19 -15.23 -15.74
CA ILE A 128 -2.19 -15.98 -14.49
C ILE A 128 -3.54 -16.67 -14.34
N LYS A 129 -3.59 -17.96 -14.66
CA LYS A 129 -4.82 -18.75 -14.59
C LYS A 129 -5.43 -18.70 -13.18
N GLY A 130 -6.71 -18.35 -13.08
CA GLY A 130 -7.45 -18.28 -11.82
C GLY A 130 -7.22 -17.00 -11.03
N PHE A 131 -6.55 -15.98 -11.59
CA PHE A 131 -6.34 -14.71 -10.90
C PHE A 131 -7.66 -13.93 -10.72
N ASP A 132 -8.65 -14.18 -11.54
CA ASP A 132 -9.96 -13.55 -11.56
C ASP A 132 -11.09 -14.47 -11.02
N MET A 133 -10.75 -15.38 -10.12
CA MET A 133 -11.75 -16.23 -9.47
C MET A 133 -12.83 -15.35 -8.83
N GLU A 134 -14.11 -15.68 -9.06
CA GLU A 134 -15.25 -14.91 -8.55
C GLU A 134 -15.25 -14.75 -7.03
N ASP A 135 -14.74 -15.77 -6.33
CA ASP A 135 -14.61 -15.81 -4.88
C ASP A 135 -13.23 -15.42 -4.34
N ALA A 136 -12.34 -14.87 -5.18
CA ALA A 136 -11.13 -14.23 -4.71
C ALA A 136 -11.48 -13.09 -3.76
N VAL A 137 -10.76 -13.00 -2.62
CA VAL A 137 -11.08 -12.04 -1.57
C VAL A 137 -10.23 -10.79 -1.70
N PHE A 138 -10.88 -9.65 -1.89
CA PHE A 138 -10.28 -8.34 -1.74
C PHE A 138 -10.30 -7.91 -0.27
N SER A 139 -9.20 -7.31 0.16
CA SER A 139 -9.06 -6.68 1.46
C SER A 139 -8.48 -5.28 1.24
N GLY A 140 -9.05 -4.28 1.81
CA GLY A 140 -8.65 -2.88 1.56
C GLY A 140 -8.52 -2.06 2.83
N VAL A 141 -7.82 -0.99 2.75
CA VAL A 141 -7.08 -0.42 1.62
C VAL A 141 -5.57 -0.51 1.89
N GLU A 142 -4.76 -0.88 0.90
CA GLU A 142 -3.31 -0.75 0.98
C GLU A 142 -2.91 0.63 0.41
N SER A 143 -3.08 1.65 1.24
CA SER A 143 -2.89 3.06 0.86
C SER A 143 -1.43 3.50 0.83
N ARG A 144 -0.53 2.76 1.49
CA ARG A 144 0.85 3.17 1.75
C ARG A 144 1.86 2.37 0.92
N THR A 145 1.68 2.37 -0.40
CA THR A 145 2.59 1.67 -1.33
C THR A 145 3.83 2.49 -1.62
N SER A 146 3.69 3.82 -1.68
CA SER A 146 4.80 4.77 -1.89
C SER A 146 4.49 6.06 -1.13
N SER A 147 5.53 6.79 -0.75
CA SER A 147 5.34 8.10 -0.13
C SER A 147 4.75 9.09 -1.14
N PRO A 148 3.65 9.76 -0.81
CA PRO A 148 3.06 10.79 -1.66
C PRO A 148 3.79 12.13 -1.58
N VAL A 149 4.79 12.23 -0.72
CA VAL A 149 5.61 13.42 -0.51
C VAL A 149 7.08 13.09 -0.70
N ARG A 150 7.86 14.09 -1.12
CA ARG A 150 9.32 14.00 -1.19
C ARG A 150 9.93 15.13 -0.39
N ILE A 151 10.75 14.78 0.60
CA ILE A 151 11.50 15.76 1.40
C ILE A 151 12.80 16.05 0.64
N ILE A 152 12.93 17.26 0.10
CA ILE A 152 14.09 17.64 -0.72
C ILE A 152 15.38 17.57 0.10
N ARG A 153 16.45 17.07 -0.50
CA ARG A 153 17.78 16.97 0.06
C ARG A 153 18.84 17.26 -1.02
N ASN A 154 20.01 17.72 -0.60
CA ASN A 154 21.16 17.98 -1.45
C ASN A 154 21.95 16.68 -1.76
N GLU A 155 23.10 16.83 -2.44
CA GLU A 155 23.98 15.71 -2.83
C GLU A 155 24.58 14.97 -1.61
N ASN A 156 24.69 15.65 -0.46
CA ASN A 156 25.13 15.05 0.80
C ASN A 156 23.98 14.43 1.61
N CYS A 157 22.83 14.22 0.99
CA CYS A 157 21.62 13.69 1.61
C CYS A 157 21.02 14.56 2.74
N GLU A 158 21.48 15.79 2.93
CA GLU A 158 20.99 16.73 3.93
C GLU A 158 19.89 17.62 3.34
N SER A 159 18.81 17.85 4.09
CA SER A 159 17.75 18.78 3.71
C SER A 159 18.17 20.25 3.96
N ASP A 160 17.30 21.20 3.60
CA ASP A 160 17.50 22.62 3.95
C ASP A 160 17.54 22.86 5.46
N ILE A 161 17.06 21.92 6.26
CA ILE A 161 17.18 21.95 7.72
C ILE A 161 18.46 21.22 8.11
N LYS A 162 19.44 21.97 8.63
CA LYS A 162 20.73 21.44 9.03
C LYS A 162 20.59 20.29 10.03
N GLY A 163 21.28 19.18 9.76
CA GLY A 163 21.26 17.97 10.59
C GLY A 163 20.07 17.05 10.31
N LEU A 164 19.21 17.37 9.35
CA LEU A 164 18.10 16.52 8.93
C LEU A 164 18.44 15.81 7.61
N PHE A 165 18.51 14.48 7.64
CA PHE A 165 18.91 13.61 6.51
C PHE A 165 17.73 12.73 6.08
N PRO A 166 16.82 13.22 5.22
CA PRO A 166 15.68 12.44 4.76
C PRO A 166 16.14 11.25 3.89
N CYS A 167 15.68 10.04 4.22
CA CYS A 167 16.05 8.85 3.44
C CYS A 167 14.92 7.81 3.40
N GLY A 168 15.05 6.87 2.49
CA GLY A 168 14.18 5.73 2.34
C GLY A 168 12.80 6.06 1.79
N GLU A 169 11.84 5.18 2.07
CA GLU A 169 10.49 5.23 1.52
C GLU A 169 9.71 6.44 2.04
N GLY A 170 9.70 6.66 3.34
CA GLY A 170 8.93 7.75 3.95
C GLY A 170 9.34 9.14 3.47
N ALA A 171 10.60 9.31 3.08
CA ALA A 171 11.13 10.56 2.53
C ALA A 171 10.95 10.67 0.99
N GLY A 172 10.40 9.67 0.34
CA GLY A 172 10.11 9.67 -1.10
C GLY A 172 11.30 9.31 -2.01
N TYR A 173 12.33 8.61 -1.50
CA TYR A 173 13.52 8.24 -2.28
C TYR A 173 13.57 6.77 -2.71
N ALA A 174 12.75 5.92 -2.12
CA ALA A 174 12.71 4.50 -2.45
C ALA A 174 11.31 3.94 -2.23
N GLY A 175 10.93 2.91 -2.99
CA GLY A 175 9.62 2.27 -2.89
C GLY A 175 9.67 0.79 -2.49
N GLY A 176 10.85 0.26 -2.12
CA GLY A 176 11.03 -1.14 -1.75
C GLY A 176 11.96 -1.31 -0.56
N ILE A 177 11.85 -2.44 0.14
CA ILE A 177 12.61 -2.75 1.36
C ILE A 177 14.12 -2.61 1.13
N THR A 178 14.66 -3.26 0.09
CA THR A 178 16.09 -3.22 -0.22
C THR A 178 16.54 -1.85 -0.67
N SER A 179 15.80 -1.19 -1.55
CA SER A 179 16.15 0.15 -2.04
C SER A 179 16.11 1.20 -0.93
N ALA A 180 15.14 1.11 -0.01
CA ALA A 180 15.05 1.99 1.16
C ALA A 180 16.24 1.76 2.12
N ALA A 181 16.64 0.51 2.33
CA ALA A 181 17.80 0.18 3.14
C ALA A 181 19.11 0.71 2.52
N VAL A 182 19.27 0.56 1.20
CA VAL A 182 20.43 1.09 0.47
C VAL A 182 20.50 2.60 0.56
N ASP A 183 19.39 3.29 0.34
CA ASP A 183 19.32 4.75 0.45
C ASP A 183 19.65 5.24 1.86
N GLY A 184 19.16 4.53 2.89
CA GLY A 184 19.50 4.81 4.30
C GLY A 184 20.98 4.60 4.61
N MET A 185 21.61 3.54 4.07
CA MET A 185 23.05 3.32 4.23
C MET A 185 23.88 4.41 3.55
N LEU A 186 23.50 4.83 2.34
CA LEU A 186 24.16 5.93 1.64
C LEU A 186 24.06 7.24 2.42
N SER A 187 22.88 7.56 2.93
CA SER A 187 22.69 8.72 3.79
C SER A 187 23.57 8.66 5.04
N LEU A 188 23.67 7.49 5.67
CA LEU A 188 24.50 7.30 6.87
C LEU A 188 25.99 7.49 6.60
N ILE A 189 26.50 7.12 5.43
CA ILE A 189 27.90 7.35 5.03
C ILE A 189 28.21 8.86 5.03
N HIS A 190 27.32 9.70 4.50
CA HIS A 190 27.48 11.15 4.53
C HIS A 190 27.44 11.75 5.93
N ILE A 191 26.71 11.14 6.86
CA ILE A 191 26.67 11.57 8.28
C ILE A 191 27.93 11.17 9.02
N SER A 192 28.39 9.92 8.86
CA SER A 192 29.45 9.33 9.70
C SER A 192 30.86 9.53 9.14
N GLU A 193 31.02 9.75 7.83
CA GLU A 193 32.34 9.92 7.19
C GLU A 193 32.45 11.21 6.33
N PRO A 194 32.07 12.39 6.82
CA PRO A 194 32.08 13.61 6.02
C PRO A 194 33.49 14.04 5.57
N THR A 195 34.53 13.50 6.20
CA THR A 195 35.95 13.89 5.96
C THR A 195 36.66 13.00 4.94
N ARG A 196 36.12 11.84 4.57
CA ARG A 196 36.81 10.91 3.67
C ARG A 196 36.86 11.39 2.22
N HIS A 197 35.89 12.16 1.80
CA HIS A 197 35.89 12.80 0.45
C HIS A 197 36.77 14.05 0.36
N ALA A 198 37.08 14.72 1.48
CA ALA A 198 37.93 15.89 1.51
C ALA A 198 39.45 15.56 1.45
N GLN A 199 39.85 14.28 1.58
CA GLN A 199 41.26 13.85 1.58
C GLN A 199 41.74 13.31 0.21
N ILE A 200 40.92 13.31 -0.83
CA ILE A 200 41.26 12.80 -2.18
C ILE A 200 41.32 13.92 -3.22
N SER A 201 41.44 15.18 -2.81
CA SER A 201 41.68 16.31 -3.71
C SER A 201 43.09 16.87 -3.53
#